data_33a09ebd05435b5d5d7756f6dcd466a1
#
_entry.id   33a09ebd05435b5d5d7756f6dcd466a1
#
_cell.length_a   1.000
_cell.length_b   1.000
_cell.length_c   1.000
_cell.angle_alpha   90.00
_cell.angle_beta   90.00
_cell.angle_gamma   90.00
#
_symmetry.space_group_name_H-M   'P 1'
#
loop_
_entity.id
_entity.type
_entity.pdbx_description
1 polymer ?
#
loop_
_entity_poly.entity_id
_entity_poly.type
_entity_poly.pdbx_seq_one_letter_code
_entity_poly.pdbx_strand_id
1 'polypeptide(L)'
;IPTERKKKKNKDQVFAEWVPTLPATGKYAVYVSYQTLPNSVSDAKYLVFHNGGVTEFKVNQKIGGGTWVYLGTFEFDKGNNDYGMVVLSNESSEHGVVCADAVRFGGGMGNIARGGKISGLPRYLEGARYSAQWAGMPYEVYAGRKGENDYTDDINARSNVINYLSGSSVYNPQQSGLGVPLEMTMALHSDAGCSKTDELIGSLGIYTTDFNNGKLNAGTDRYASRDLADILLTQIQKDIYSSYSIPWTRRSMWNRNYSETRLPATPSTIIELLSHQ
;
A
#
# COMPACT_ATOMS: atom_id res chain seq x y z
N ILE A 1 35.85 -17.45 33.44
CA ILE A 1 34.78 -18.48 33.45
C ILE A 1 33.57 -17.81 32.83
N PRO A 2 33.09 -18.21 31.61
CA PRO A 2 31.91 -17.64 31.03
C PRO A 2 30.69 -18.30 31.67
N THR A 3 29.85 -17.49 32.32
CA THR A 3 28.54 -17.90 32.84
C THR A 3 27.59 -18.11 31.66
N GLU A 4 27.26 -19.35 31.36
CA GLU A 4 26.15 -19.73 30.48
C GLU A 4 24.84 -19.12 31.00
N ARG A 5 24.31 -18.11 30.30
CA ARG A 5 22.92 -17.70 30.44
C ARG A 5 22.03 -18.83 29.88
N LYS A 6 21.52 -19.68 30.73
CA LYS A 6 20.42 -20.58 30.38
C LYS A 6 19.24 -19.73 29.86
N LYS A 7 19.01 -19.75 28.53
CA LYS A 7 17.73 -19.29 27.95
C LYS A 7 16.62 -20.10 28.61
N LYS A 8 15.77 -19.46 29.44
CA LYS A 8 14.47 -20.03 29.83
C LYS A 8 13.72 -20.31 28.53
N LYS A 9 13.51 -21.58 28.19
CA LYS A 9 12.50 -21.96 27.19
C LYS A 9 11.15 -21.47 27.74
N ASN A 10 10.56 -20.48 27.04
CA ASN A 10 9.22 -20.02 27.34
C ASN A 10 8.28 -21.20 27.04
N LYS A 11 7.65 -21.76 28.05
CA LYS A 11 6.82 -23.00 27.94
C LYS A 11 5.54 -22.80 27.11
N ASP A 12 5.22 -21.56 26.71
CA ASP A 12 3.96 -21.18 26.09
C ASP A 12 4.11 -20.58 24.67
N GLN A 13 5.30 -20.75 24.04
CA GLN A 13 5.51 -20.27 22.67
C GLN A 13 4.88 -21.26 21.68
N VAL A 14 3.89 -20.77 20.91
CA VAL A 14 3.14 -21.51 19.90
C VAL A 14 3.39 -20.89 18.54
N PHE A 15 3.41 -21.71 17.51
CA PHE A 15 3.60 -21.29 16.12
C PHE A 15 2.48 -21.83 15.25
N ALA A 16 2.09 -21.02 14.23
CA ALA A 16 1.35 -21.47 13.07
C ALA A 16 2.31 -21.45 11.86
N GLU A 17 2.28 -22.51 11.07
CA GLU A 17 3.20 -22.71 9.96
C GLU A 17 2.43 -22.96 8.66
N TRP A 18 2.86 -22.31 7.58
CA TRP A 18 2.34 -22.51 6.22
C TRP A 18 3.48 -22.91 5.29
N VAL A 19 3.48 -24.18 4.90
CA VAL A 19 4.49 -24.78 4.01
C VAL A 19 3.85 -25.02 2.65
N PRO A 20 4.18 -24.23 1.60
CA PRO A 20 3.58 -24.38 0.28
C PRO A 20 4.17 -25.55 -0.47
N THR A 21 3.41 -26.10 -1.44
CA THR A 21 3.95 -26.95 -2.50
C THR A 21 4.07 -26.12 -3.77
N LEU A 22 5.28 -25.63 -4.07
CA LEU A 22 5.51 -24.72 -5.18
C LEU A 22 5.75 -25.47 -6.50
N PRO A 23 5.18 -24.99 -7.63
CA PRO A 23 5.27 -25.67 -8.92
C PRO A 23 6.65 -25.57 -9.58
N ALA A 24 7.42 -24.52 -9.24
CA ALA A 24 8.74 -24.26 -9.79
C ALA A 24 9.61 -23.47 -8.80
N THR A 25 10.94 -23.56 -8.93
CA THR A 25 11.87 -22.65 -8.27
C THR A 25 11.73 -21.26 -8.88
N GLY A 26 11.72 -20.21 -8.04
CA GLY A 26 11.60 -18.83 -8.50
C GLY A 26 11.15 -17.85 -7.42
N LYS A 27 10.86 -16.63 -7.87
CA LYS A 27 10.42 -15.54 -7.00
C LYS A 27 8.92 -15.54 -6.83
N TYR A 28 8.47 -15.62 -5.57
CA TYR A 28 7.07 -15.58 -5.19
C TYR A 28 6.80 -14.41 -4.24
N ALA A 29 5.77 -13.64 -4.54
CA ALA A 29 5.26 -12.65 -3.61
C ALA A 29 4.54 -13.36 -2.46
N VAL A 30 4.81 -12.95 -1.22
CA VAL A 30 4.21 -13.50 -0.01
C VAL A 30 3.22 -12.51 0.57
N TYR A 31 2.00 -12.98 0.83
CA TYR A 31 0.93 -12.21 1.45
C TYR A 31 0.39 -12.97 2.66
N VAL A 32 0.02 -12.23 3.70
CA VAL A 32 -0.65 -12.77 4.87
C VAL A 32 -2.05 -12.18 5.00
N SER A 33 -2.97 -12.95 5.54
CA SER A 33 -4.30 -12.49 5.92
C SER A 33 -4.55 -12.80 7.39
N TYR A 34 -5.33 -11.94 8.04
CA TYR A 34 -5.75 -12.07 9.43
C TYR A 34 -7.06 -11.32 9.65
N GLN A 35 -7.71 -11.58 10.75
CA GLN A 35 -8.83 -10.79 11.21
C GLN A 35 -8.36 -9.78 12.28
N THR A 36 -8.77 -8.54 12.15
CA THR A 36 -8.61 -7.54 13.19
C THR A 36 -9.64 -7.77 14.28
N LEU A 37 -9.18 -8.00 15.51
CA LEU A 37 -10.00 -8.18 16.70
C LEU A 37 -9.77 -7.01 17.68
N PRO A 38 -10.71 -6.72 18.61
CA PRO A 38 -10.56 -5.60 19.54
C PRO A 38 -9.30 -5.67 20.42
N ASN A 39 -8.78 -6.87 20.64
CA ASN A 39 -7.58 -7.13 21.44
C ASN A 39 -6.41 -7.69 20.62
N SER A 40 -6.39 -7.45 19.28
CA SER A 40 -5.24 -7.80 18.45
C SER A 40 -3.98 -7.03 18.87
N VAL A 41 -2.82 -7.63 18.63
CA VAL A 41 -1.51 -6.99 18.87
C VAL A 41 -1.06 -6.16 17.67
N SER A 42 -0.16 -5.19 17.91
CA SER A 42 0.42 -4.36 16.83
C SER A 42 1.76 -4.88 16.30
N ASP A 43 2.29 -5.95 16.85
CA ASP A 43 3.61 -6.50 16.54
C ASP A 43 3.60 -8.02 16.29
N ALA A 44 2.54 -8.55 15.68
CA ALA A 44 2.46 -9.96 15.30
C ALA A 44 3.67 -10.37 14.47
N LYS A 45 4.42 -11.36 14.96
CA LYS A 45 5.74 -11.74 14.43
C LYS A 45 5.61 -12.82 13.38
N TYR A 46 5.81 -12.42 12.10
CA TYR A 46 5.92 -13.34 10.98
C TYR A 46 7.37 -13.54 10.59
N LEU A 47 7.74 -14.79 10.30
CA LEU A 47 9.04 -15.19 9.79
C LEU A 47 8.84 -15.82 8.41
N VAL A 48 9.45 -15.25 7.38
CA VAL A 48 9.46 -15.82 6.03
C VAL A 48 10.80 -16.52 5.83
N PHE A 49 10.76 -17.86 5.73
CA PHE A 49 11.90 -18.70 5.39
C PHE A 49 11.98 -18.83 3.88
N HIS A 50 13.11 -18.51 3.29
CA HIS A 50 13.33 -18.48 1.84
C HIS A 50 14.80 -18.77 1.51
N ASN A 51 15.15 -18.93 0.23
CA ASN A 51 16.53 -19.32 -0.18
C ASN A 51 17.63 -18.35 0.27
N GLY A 52 17.30 -17.09 0.54
CA GLY A 52 18.24 -16.10 1.10
C GLY A 52 18.34 -16.10 2.63
N GLY A 53 17.62 -16.99 3.33
CA GLY A 53 17.60 -17.07 4.79
C GLY A 53 16.21 -16.84 5.39
N VAL A 54 16.12 -16.04 6.47
CA VAL A 54 14.88 -15.75 7.18
C VAL A 54 14.69 -14.24 7.28
N THR A 55 13.52 -13.77 6.86
CA THR A 55 13.15 -12.35 7.02
C THR A 55 12.02 -12.24 8.05
N GLU A 56 12.23 -11.40 9.06
CA GLU A 56 11.24 -11.13 10.10
C GLU A 56 10.40 -9.90 9.76
N PHE A 57 9.09 -10.01 10.02
CA PHE A 57 8.12 -8.92 9.93
C PHE A 57 7.33 -8.76 11.22
N LYS A 58 7.07 -7.53 11.60
CA LYS A 58 6.10 -7.18 12.65
C LYS A 58 4.88 -6.58 11.99
N VAL A 59 3.76 -7.29 12.04
CA VAL A 59 2.51 -6.89 11.40
C VAL A 59 1.53 -6.38 12.44
N ASN A 60 1.04 -5.15 12.22
CA ASN A 60 0.02 -4.58 13.09
C ASN A 60 -1.35 -5.17 12.75
N GLN A 61 -1.79 -6.14 13.54
CA GLN A 61 -3.09 -6.80 13.37
C GLN A 61 -4.28 -6.02 13.94
N LYS A 62 -4.05 -4.87 14.57
CA LYS A 62 -5.13 -3.97 15.04
C LYS A 62 -5.84 -3.28 13.87
N ILE A 63 -5.23 -3.27 12.69
CA ILE A 63 -5.73 -2.62 11.46
C ILE A 63 -5.52 -3.52 10.25
N GLY A 64 -6.25 -3.26 9.17
CA GLY A 64 -6.03 -3.91 7.87
C GLY A 64 -6.49 -5.36 7.76
N GLY A 65 -7.17 -5.91 8.76
CA GLY A 65 -7.74 -7.25 8.69
C GLY A 65 -8.79 -7.40 7.60
N GLY A 66 -8.94 -8.62 7.06
CA GLY A 66 -9.86 -8.90 5.96
C GLY A 66 -9.31 -8.61 4.56
N THR A 67 -8.00 -8.31 4.46
CA THR A 67 -7.30 -8.15 3.18
C THR A 67 -6.04 -8.99 3.13
N TRP A 68 -5.40 -9.02 1.96
CA TRP A 68 -4.08 -9.62 1.80
C TRP A 68 -2.99 -8.56 1.96
N VAL A 69 -2.21 -8.67 3.03
CA VAL A 69 -1.09 -7.78 3.34
C VAL A 69 0.19 -8.35 2.71
N TYR A 70 0.81 -7.57 1.83
CA TYR A 70 2.04 -7.95 1.16
C TYR A 70 3.25 -7.80 2.09
N LEU A 71 4.01 -8.87 2.28
CA LEU A 71 5.24 -8.87 3.07
C LEU A 71 6.49 -8.61 2.21
N GLY A 72 6.57 -9.22 1.04
CA GLY A 72 7.72 -9.12 0.16
C GLY A 72 7.68 -10.14 -0.97
N THR A 73 8.69 -10.11 -1.83
CA THR A 73 8.93 -11.13 -2.86
C THR A 73 10.25 -11.81 -2.57
N PHE A 74 10.24 -13.14 -2.44
CA PHE A 74 11.36 -13.94 -2.02
C PHE A 74 11.57 -15.11 -2.98
N GLU A 75 12.78 -15.64 -3.02
CA GLU A 75 13.12 -16.81 -3.82
C GLU A 75 12.87 -18.09 -3.04
N PHE A 76 12.17 -19.04 -3.66
CA PHE A 76 11.83 -20.34 -3.08
C PHE A 76 12.17 -21.45 -4.07
N ASP A 77 12.46 -22.63 -3.55
CA ASP A 77 12.63 -23.83 -4.35
C ASP A 77 11.29 -24.51 -4.68
N LYS A 78 11.30 -25.25 -5.79
CA LYS A 78 10.18 -26.09 -6.20
C LYS A 78 9.89 -27.16 -5.14
N GLY A 79 8.60 -27.45 -4.97
CA GLY A 79 8.12 -28.51 -4.11
C GLY A 79 7.75 -28.01 -2.72
N ASN A 80 7.72 -28.93 -1.78
CA ASN A 80 7.45 -28.70 -0.37
C ASN A 80 8.76 -28.95 0.41
N ASN A 81 9.22 -27.97 1.16
CA ASN A 81 10.42 -28.09 1.95
C ASN A 81 10.36 -27.18 3.20
N ASP A 82 11.10 -27.57 4.24
CA ASP A 82 11.12 -26.87 5.53
C ASP A 82 11.90 -25.53 5.48
N TYR A 83 12.51 -25.21 4.34
CA TYR A 83 13.24 -23.95 4.13
C TYR A 83 12.42 -22.90 3.36
N GLY A 84 11.24 -23.28 2.91
CA GLY A 84 10.34 -22.42 2.13
C GLY A 84 8.97 -22.32 2.79
N MET A 85 8.83 -21.53 3.86
CA MET A 85 7.59 -21.44 4.63
C MET A 85 7.41 -20.07 5.27
N VAL A 86 6.20 -19.84 5.76
CA VAL A 86 5.90 -18.71 6.66
C VAL A 86 5.51 -19.26 8.02
N VAL A 87 6.07 -18.66 9.05
CA VAL A 87 5.79 -18.98 10.45
C VAL A 87 5.24 -17.74 11.14
N LEU A 88 4.15 -17.87 11.87
CA LEU A 88 3.60 -16.87 12.78
C LEU A 88 3.80 -17.34 14.21
N SER A 89 4.45 -16.52 15.03
CA SER A 89 4.61 -16.74 16.45
C SER A 89 3.54 -16.00 17.26
N ASN A 90 3.10 -16.58 18.36
CA ASN A 90 2.29 -15.88 19.36
C ASN A 90 3.10 -14.93 20.25
N GLU A 91 4.40 -14.76 19.98
CA GLU A 91 5.26 -13.83 20.69
C GLU A 91 4.90 -12.38 20.32
N SER A 92 4.63 -11.57 21.34
CA SER A 92 4.35 -10.14 21.20
C SER A 92 4.90 -9.39 22.40
N SER A 93 5.20 -8.11 22.23
CA SER A 93 5.52 -7.20 23.33
C SER A 93 4.26 -6.70 24.06
N GLU A 94 3.09 -6.94 23.50
CA GLU A 94 1.79 -6.54 24.02
C GLU A 94 1.02 -7.72 24.60
N HIS A 95 0.09 -7.43 25.52
CA HIS A 95 -0.93 -8.38 25.93
C HIS A 95 -2.07 -8.34 24.91
N GLY A 96 -2.30 -9.45 24.20
CA GLY A 96 -3.36 -9.50 23.21
C GLY A 96 -3.41 -10.81 22.45
N VAL A 97 -4.11 -10.80 21.35
CA VAL A 97 -4.32 -11.96 20.47
C VAL A 97 -3.54 -11.79 19.18
N VAL A 98 -2.83 -12.85 18.80
CA VAL A 98 -2.26 -13.01 17.46
C VAL A 98 -3.19 -13.90 16.65
N CYS A 99 -3.74 -13.37 15.56
CA CYS A 99 -4.65 -14.07 14.68
C CYS A 99 -3.87 -14.77 13.55
N ALA A 100 -4.01 -16.08 13.45
CA ALA A 100 -3.48 -16.91 12.35
C ALA A 100 -4.64 -17.28 11.42
N ASP A 101 -4.60 -16.83 10.16
CA ASP A 101 -5.63 -17.13 9.16
C ASP A 101 -4.99 -17.82 7.95
N ALA A 102 -4.44 -17.03 6.99
CA ALA A 102 -3.97 -17.58 5.73
C ALA A 102 -2.67 -16.92 5.24
N VAL A 103 -1.92 -17.68 4.43
CA VAL A 103 -0.75 -17.20 3.70
C VAL A 103 -0.90 -17.55 2.22
N ARG A 104 -0.53 -16.61 1.35
CA ARG A 104 -0.53 -16.79 -0.10
C ARG A 104 0.90 -16.64 -0.62
N PHE A 105 1.31 -17.60 -1.45
CA PHE A 105 2.59 -17.60 -2.15
C PHE A 105 2.35 -17.44 -3.65
N GLY A 106 2.77 -16.31 -4.21
CA GLY A 106 2.65 -16.02 -5.63
C GLY A 106 1.21 -15.84 -6.10
N GLY A 107 0.91 -16.39 -7.27
CA GLY A 107 -0.40 -16.29 -7.90
C GLY A 107 -0.64 -14.96 -8.62
N GLY A 108 0.37 -14.23 -8.93
CA GLY A 108 0.49 -12.93 -9.58
C GLY A 108 -0.76 -12.20 -10.05
N MET A 109 -0.77 -10.89 -9.95
CA MET A 109 -1.89 -10.04 -10.40
C MET A 109 -2.18 -10.16 -11.90
N GLY A 110 -1.19 -10.51 -12.70
CA GLY A 110 -1.37 -10.80 -14.12
C GLY A 110 -2.32 -11.95 -14.44
N ASN A 111 -2.70 -12.76 -13.45
CA ASN A 111 -3.66 -13.86 -13.58
C ASN A 111 -5.12 -13.46 -13.35
N ILE A 112 -5.39 -12.20 -12.99
CA ILE A 112 -6.76 -11.72 -12.82
C ILE A 112 -7.39 -11.48 -14.20
N ALA A 113 -8.50 -12.16 -14.47
CA ALA A 113 -9.21 -12.02 -15.75
C ALA A 113 -9.95 -10.67 -15.84
N ARG A 114 -9.88 -10.07 -17.01
CA ARG A 114 -10.56 -8.83 -17.40
C ARG A 114 -11.27 -9.06 -18.73
N GLY A 115 -12.59 -9.02 -18.76
CA GLY A 115 -13.31 -9.30 -19.99
C GLY A 115 -12.89 -10.63 -20.65
N GLY A 116 -12.61 -11.65 -19.86
CA GLY A 116 -12.17 -12.97 -20.31
C GLY A 116 -10.66 -13.07 -20.67
N LYS A 117 -9.88 -12.03 -20.49
CA LYS A 117 -8.42 -12.02 -20.76
C LYS A 117 -7.62 -11.73 -19.49
N ILE A 118 -6.43 -12.29 -19.39
CA ILE A 118 -5.43 -11.98 -18.36
C ILE A 118 -4.34 -11.11 -18.97
N SER A 119 -3.72 -10.24 -18.17
CA SER A 119 -2.65 -9.35 -18.64
C SER A 119 -1.30 -10.07 -18.75
N GLY A 120 -1.04 -11.04 -17.89
CA GLY A 120 0.28 -11.65 -17.72
C GLY A 120 1.33 -10.71 -17.13
N LEU A 121 0.95 -9.49 -16.73
CA LEU A 121 1.87 -8.48 -16.21
C LEU A 121 2.31 -8.81 -14.77
N PRO A 122 3.54 -8.45 -14.40
CA PRO A 122 3.98 -8.53 -13.01
C PRO A 122 3.25 -7.50 -12.16
N ARG A 123 3.19 -7.74 -10.84
CA ARG A 123 2.44 -6.92 -9.88
C ARG A 123 2.71 -5.41 -9.99
N TYR A 124 3.96 -5.01 -10.21
CA TYR A 124 4.35 -3.60 -10.25
C TYR A 124 3.95 -2.86 -11.54
N LEU A 125 3.47 -3.58 -12.56
CA LEU A 125 2.94 -3.01 -13.81
C LEU A 125 1.41 -3.05 -13.88
N GLU A 126 0.75 -3.68 -12.90
CA GLU A 126 -0.70 -3.71 -12.85
C GLU A 126 -1.29 -2.43 -12.28
N GLY A 127 -2.45 -2.02 -12.81
CA GLY A 127 -3.18 -0.85 -12.34
C GLY A 127 -3.76 -1.02 -10.93
N ALA A 128 -4.17 0.10 -10.33
CA ALA A 128 -4.72 0.14 -8.97
C ALA A 128 -5.95 -0.74 -8.78
N ARG A 129 -6.82 -0.81 -9.79
CA ARG A 129 -8.01 -1.66 -9.80
C ARG A 129 -7.67 -3.12 -9.51
N TYR A 130 -6.66 -3.66 -10.19
CA TYR A 130 -6.27 -5.07 -10.06
C TYR A 130 -5.50 -5.32 -8.78
N SER A 131 -4.73 -4.34 -8.31
CA SER A 131 -4.10 -4.39 -6.99
C SER A 131 -5.14 -4.51 -5.88
N ALA A 132 -6.22 -3.72 -5.93
CA ALA A 132 -7.32 -3.77 -4.98
C ALA A 132 -8.10 -5.09 -5.04
N GLN A 133 -8.41 -5.57 -6.25
CA GLN A 133 -9.06 -6.87 -6.45
C GLN A 133 -8.20 -8.01 -5.91
N TRP A 134 -6.91 -8.01 -6.18
CA TRP A 134 -5.98 -9.02 -5.68
C TRP A 134 -5.84 -8.98 -4.15
N ALA A 135 -5.90 -7.78 -3.55
CA ALA A 135 -5.90 -7.61 -2.10
C ALA A 135 -7.20 -8.12 -1.43
N GLY A 136 -8.22 -8.50 -2.19
CA GLY A 136 -9.49 -8.98 -1.68
C GLY A 136 -10.42 -7.88 -1.20
N MET A 137 -10.24 -6.65 -1.70
CA MET A 137 -11.15 -5.54 -1.39
C MET A 137 -12.53 -5.75 -1.99
N PRO A 138 -13.58 -5.13 -1.44
CA PRO A 138 -14.94 -5.21 -1.98
C PRO A 138 -15.03 -4.75 -3.45
N TYR A 139 -15.97 -5.33 -4.19
CA TYR A 139 -16.16 -5.05 -5.62
C TYR A 139 -16.34 -3.57 -5.93
N GLU A 140 -17.13 -2.86 -5.13
CA GLU A 140 -17.40 -1.43 -5.27
C GLU A 140 -16.15 -0.55 -5.11
N VAL A 141 -15.11 -1.02 -4.44
CA VAL A 141 -13.85 -0.28 -4.28
C VAL A 141 -13.09 -0.22 -5.60
N TYR A 142 -13.06 -1.32 -6.35
CA TYR A 142 -12.25 -1.42 -7.58
C TYR A 142 -13.06 -1.46 -8.87
N ALA A 143 -14.38 -1.50 -8.81
CA ALA A 143 -15.28 -1.54 -9.95
C ALA A 143 -16.48 -0.60 -9.79
N GLY A 144 -16.23 0.66 -9.47
CA GLY A 144 -17.27 1.66 -9.23
C GLY A 144 -18.18 1.94 -10.44
N ARG A 145 -17.73 1.60 -11.66
CA ARG A 145 -18.52 1.58 -12.90
C ARG A 145 -18.96 0.17 -13.29
N LYS A 146 -19.04 -0.74 -12.32
CA LYS A 146 -19.47 -2.14 -12.49
C LYS A 146 -18.65 -2.94 -13.52
N GLY A 147 -17.40 -2.53 -13.79
CA GLY A 147 -16.54 -3.15 -14.79
C GLY A 147 -16.88 -2.80 -16.24
N GLU A 148 -17.81 -1.86 -16.47
CA GLU A 148 -18.19 -1.41 -17.82
C GLU A 148 -17.10 -0.55 -18.48
N ASN A 149 -16.27 0.11 -17.66
CA ASN A 149 -15.17 0.95 -18.14
C ASN A 149 -13.93 0.75 -17.27
N ASP A 150 -13.03 -0.10 -17.75
CA ASP A 150 -11.80 -0.51 -17.05
C ASP A 150 -10.89 0.69 -16.72
N TYR A 151 -10.75 1.64 -17.64
CA TYR A 151 -9.95 2.84 -17.46
C TYR A 151 -10.51 3.76 -16.35
N THR A 152 -11.80 4.00 -16.35
CA THR A 152 -12.46 4.84 -15.34
C THR A 152 -12.47 4.14 -13.97
N ASP A 153 -12.69 2.82 -13.95
CA ASP A 153 -12.62 2.03 -12.72
C ASP A 153 -11.21 2.07 -12.12
N ASP A 154 -10.15 1.98 -12.94
CA ASP A 154 -8.76 2.06 -12.47
C ASP A 154 -8.44 3.43 -11.87
N ILE A 155 -8.81 4.53 -12.54
CA ILE A 155 -8.59 5.90 -12.04
C ILE A 155 -9.29 6.11 -10.69
N ASN A 156 -10.55 5.66 -10.56
CA ASN A 156 -11.31 5.85 -9.32
C ASN A 156 -10.85 4.90 -8.21
N ALA A 157 -10.41 3.70 -8.55
CA ALA A 157 -9.91 2.72 -7.58
C ALA A 157 -8.79 3.29 -6.71
N ARG A 158 -7.92 4.15 -7.24
CA ARG A 158 -6.83 4.79 -6.51
C ARG A 158 -7.34 5.51 -5.26
N SER A 159 -8.34 6.36 -5.41
CA SER A 159 -8.95 7.10 -4.29
C SER A 159 -9.89 6.24 -3.44
N ASN A 160 -10.63 5.32 -4.06
CA ASN A 160 -11.55 4.42 -3.35
C ASN A 160 -10.79 3.48 -2.40
N VAL A 161 -9.63 2.98 -2.81
CA VAL A 161 -8.74 2.16 -1.96
C VAL A 161 -8.32 2.94 -0.71
N ILE A 162 -7.89 4.19 -0.88
CA ILE A 162 -7.52 5.07 0.24
C ILE A 162 -8.70 5.23 1.21
N ASN A 163 -9.87 5.53 0.68
CA ASN A 163 -11.07 5.72 1.49
C ASN A 163 -11.53 4.45 2.20
N TYR A 164 -11.44 3.29 1.55
CA TYR A 164 -11.73 2.01 2.17
C TYR A 164 -10.72 1.65 3.26
N LEU A 165 -9.43 1.88 3.02
CA LEU A 165 -8.40 1.66 4.03
C LEU A 165 -8.63 2.55 5.26
N SER A 166 -8.90 3.85 5.07
CA SER A 166 -9.08 4.81 6.16
C SER A 166 -10.48 4.83 6.78
N GLY A 167 -11.47 4.24 6.13
CA GLY A 167 -12.85 4.22 6.61
C GLY A 167 -12.98 3.65 8.03
N SER A 168 -13.97 4.13 8.78
CA SER A 168 -14.19 3.84 10.22
C SER A 168 -13.07 4.32 11.15
N SER A 169 -12.22 5.24 10.69
CA SER A 169 -11.20 5.93 11.48
C SER A 169 -11.61 7.39 11.77
N VAL A 170 -10.86 8.06 12.63
CA VAL A 170 -11.06 9.49 12.91
C VAL A 170 -10.83 10.37 11.66
N TYR A 171 -10.07 9.89 10.68
CA TYR A 171 -9.78 10.59 9.43
C TYR A 171 -10.88 10.41 8.37
N ASN A 172 -11.70 9.36 8.49
CA ASN A 172 -12.84 9.08 7.62
C ASN A 172 -13.98 8.42 8.41
N PRO A 173 -14.60 9.14 9.38
CA PRO A 173 -15.54 8.56 10.33
C PRO A 173 -16.90 8.19 9.71
N GLN A 174 -17.23 8.74 8.54
CA GLN A 174 -18.54 8.57 7.88
C GLN A 174 -18.57 7.37 6.93
N GLN A 175 -17.44 6.73 6.68
CA GLN A 175 -17.32 5.62 5.74
C GLN A 175 -16.89 4.34 6.45
N SER A 176 -17.53 3.22 6.12
CA SER A 176 -17.08 1.89 6.55
C SER A 176 -15.78 1.53 5.86
N GLY A 177 -14.88 0.83 6.57
CA GLY A 177 -13.61 0.39 6.03
C GLY A 177 -12.74 -0.28 7.09
N LEU A 178 -11.44 -0.31 6.82
CA LEU A 178 -10.48 -1.08 7.61
C LEU A 178 -9.90 -0.31 8.82
N GLY A 179 -10.25 0.95 9.00
CA GLY A 179 -9.81 1.76 10.14
C GLY A 179 -8.31 2.09 10.14
N VAL A 180 -7.66 2.04 8.98
CA VAL A 180 -6.24 2.42 8.87
C VAL A 180 -6.10 3.94 9.03
N PRO A 181 -5.29 4.45 9.98
CA PRO A 181 -5.20 5.87 10.28
C PRO A 181 -4.33 6.62 9.25
N LEU A 182 -4.82 6.72 8.01
CA LEU A 182 -4.18 7.49 6.94
C LEU A 182 -4.45 8.97 7.12
N GLU A 183 -3.41 9.75 7.40
CA GLU A 183 -3.52 11.19 7.67
C GLU A 183 -3.42 12.05 6.41
N MET A 184 -2.66 11.59 5.40
CA MET A 184 -2.47 12.30 4.13
C MET A 184 -2.14 11.33 3.00
N THR A 185 -2.32 11.78 1.77
CA THR A 185 -2.04 10.98 0.57
C THR A 185 -1.36 11.80 -0.51
N MET A 186 -0.53 11.12 -1.30
CA MET A 186 0.14 11.71 -2.46
C MET A 186 0.04 10.74 -3.63
N ALA A 187 -0.38 11.23 -4.79
CA ALA A 187 -0.26 10.53 -6.06
C ALA A 187 0.99 11.04 -6.79
N LEU A 188 1.87 10.13 -7.19
CA LEU A 188 3.06 10.47 -7.97
C LEU A 188 2.79 10.19 -9.44
N HIS A 189 2.90 11.21 -10.25
CA HIS A 189 2.67 11.17 -11.69
C HIS A 189 3.88 11.64 -12.49
N SER A 190 3.86 11.38 -13.77
CA SER A 190 4.65 12.07 -14.80
C SER A 190 3.70 12.88 -15.68
N ASP A 191 4.04 14.15 -15.92
CA ASP A 191 3.21 15.08 -16.69
C ASP A 191 3.22 14.72 -18.18
N ALA A 192 2.03 14.70 -18.81
CA ALA A 192 1.86 14.51 -20.24
C ALA A 192 2.02 15.82 -21.04
N GLY A 193 2.01 16.96 -20.38
CA GLY A 193 1.98 18.30 -20.98
C GLY A 193 3.33 18.98 -21.07
N CYS A 194 4.35 18.38 -21.71
CA CYS A 194 5.62 19.05 -21.86
C CYS A 194 5.80 19.73 -23.23
N SER A 195 6.73 20.69 -23.26
CA SER A 195 7.26 21.22 -24.51
C SER A 195 8.15 20.15 -25.17
N LYS A 196 8.20 20.15 -26.51
CA LYS A 196 9.08 19.25 -27.29
C LYS A 196 10.56 19.65 -27.20
N THR A 197 10.95 20.40 -26.20
CA THR A 197 12.32 20.80 -25.91
C THR A 197 12.89 19.95 -24.80
N ASP A 198 14.19 19.69 -24.83
CA ASP A 198 14.91 18.96 -23.75
C ASP A 198 15.06 19.81 -22.46
N GLU A 199 14.17 20.79 -22.25
CA GLU A 199 14.20 21.66 -21.08
C GLU A 199 13.66 20.95 -19.84
N LEU A 200 14.36 21.10 -18.73
CA LEU A 200 13.94 20.61 -17.43
C LEU A 200 12.75 21.43 -16.91
N ILE A 201 11.54 20.88 -17.00
CA ILE A 201 10.31 21.58 -16.59
C ILE A 201 10.08 21.61 -15.08
N GLY A 202 10.73 20.72 -14.32
CA GLY A 202 10.56 20.60 -12.88
C GLY A 202 9.24 19.97 -12.44
N SER A 203 8.86 20.16 -11.17
CA SER A 203 7.69 19.52 -10.57
C SER A 203 6.51 20.46 -10.41
N LEU A 204 5.29 19.91 -10.59
CA LEU A 204 4.01 20.57 -10.41
C LEU A 204 3.21 19.87 -9.29
N GLY A 205 2.64 20.63 -8.37
CA GLY A 205 1.68 20.16 -7.37
C GLY A 205 0.25 20.51 -7.75
N ILE A 206 -0.65 19.54 -7.64
CA ILE A 206 -2.07 19.73 -7.96
C ILE A 206 -2.90 19.36 -6.74
N TYR A 207 -3.84 20.22 -6.39
CA TYR A 207 -4.73 20.07 -5.24
C TYR A 207 -6.16 20.54 -5.58
N THR A 208 -7.12 20.33 -4.67
CA THR A 208 -8.50 20.80 -4.82
C THR A 208 -8.98 21.40 -3.50
N THR A 209 -9.46 22.65 -3.53
CA THR A 209 -9.99 23.34 -2.35
C THR A 209 -11.49 23.61 -2.39
N ASP A 210 -12.13 23.52 -3.54
CA ASP A 210 -13.53 23.94 -3.78
C ASP A 210 -14.53 22.78 -3.82
N PHE A 211 -14.09 21.55 -3.58
CA PHE A 211 -14.97 20.37 -3.51
C PHE A 211 -15.53 20.18 -2.10
N ASN A 212 -16.77 19.71 -1.98
CA ASN A 212 -17.44 19.41 -0.71
C ASN A 212 -17.41 20.62 0.26
N ASN A 213 -17.82 21.81 -0.22
CA ASN A 213 -17.81 23.06 0.55
C ASN A 213 -16.44 23.38 1.19
N GLY A 214 -15.35 22.99 0.54
CA GLY A 214 -13.99 23.22 1.03
C GLY A 214 -13.56 22.33 2.20
N LYS A 215 -14.29 21.25 2.50
CA LYS A 215 -14.00 20.35 3.63
C LYS A 215 -13.68 18.93 3.20
N LEU A 216 -12.83 18.29 3.98
CA LEU A 216 -12.59 16.85 3.98
C LEU A 216 -13.64 16.13 4.84
N ASN A 217 -13.70 14.79 4.77
CA ASN A 217 -14.74 14.02 5.47
C ASN A 217 -14.70 14.19 7.00
N ALA A 218 -13.53 14.39 7.58
CA ALA A 218 -13.36 14.67 9.01
C ALA A 218 -13.64 16.15 9.40
N GLY A 219 -14.06 16.99 8.44
CA GLY A 219 -14.36 18.42 8.66
C GLY A 219 -13.13 19.34 8.53
N THR A 220 -11.94 18.80 8.32
CA THR A 220 -10.70 19.56 8.07
C THR A 220 -10.83 20.37 6.78
N ASP A 221 -10.26 21.58 6.77
CA ASP A 221 -10.24 22.44 5.60
C ASP A 221 -9.37 21.84 4.48
N ARG A 222 -9.86 21.92 3.23
CA ARG A 222 -9.10 21.43 2.05
C ARG A 222 -7.85 22.27 1.74
N TYR A 223 -7.67 23.42 2.36
CA TYR A 223 -6.38 24.13 2.30
C TYR A 223 -5.22 23.29 2.84
N ALA A 224 -5.48 22.30 3.70
CA ALA A 224 -4.48 21.32 4.10
C ALA A 224 -3.88 20.55 2.91
N SER A 225 -4.66 20.29 1.86
CA SER A 225 -4.18 19.68 0.60
C SER A 225 -3.26 20.62 -0.17
N ARG A 226 -3.56 21.91 -0.19
CA ARG A 226 -2.69 22.93 -0.79
C ARG A 226 -1.36 23.04 -0.06
N ASP A 227 -1.41 23.08 1.27
CA ASP A 227 -0.23 23.22 2.09
C ASP A 227 0.66 21.97 1.99
N LEU A 228 0.05 20.78 1.89
CA LEU A 228 0.78 19.53 1.59
C LEU A 228 1.51 19.62 0.25
N ALA A 229 0.83 20.09 -0.82
CA ALA A 229 1.47 20.27 -2.14
C ALA A 229 2.63 21.26 -2.09
N ASP A 230 2.45 22.37 -1.39
CA ASP A 230 3.47 23.43 -1.23
C ASP A 230 4.74 22.93 -0.52
N ILE A 231 4.54 22.23 0.59
CA ILE A 231 5.64 21.65 1.38
C ILE A 231 6.40 20.62 0.56
N LEU A 232 5.70 19.70 -0.11
CA LEU A 232 6.33 18.65 -0.91
C LEU A 232 7.14 19.23 -2.07
N LEU A 233 6.58 20.17 -2.84
CA LEU A 233 7.29 20.79 -3.95
C LEU A 233 8.55 21.54 -3.48
N THR A 234 8.43 22.24 -2.37
CA THR A 234 9.56 22.99 -1.78
C THR A 234 10.66 22.04 -1.33
N GLN A 235 10.28 20.90 -0.73
CA GLN A 235 11.25 19.92 -0.27
C GLN A 235 11.90 19.19 -1.45
N ILE A 236 11.14 18.78 -2.44
CA ILE A 236 11.68 18.16 -3.68
C ILE A 236 12.72 19.05 -4.33
N GLN A 237 12.44 20.35 -4.48
CA GLN A 237 13.38 21.30 -5.05
C GLN A 237 14.69 21.36 -4.26
N LYS A 238 14.59 21.43 -2.92
CA LYS A 238 15.78 21.48 -2.03
C LYS A 238 16.59 20.19 -2.10
N ASP A 239 15.93 19.05 -2.05
CA ASP A 239 16.59 17.74 -2.00
C ASP A 239 17.31 17.43 -3.31
N ILE A 240 16.70 17.75 -4.46
CA ILE A 240 17.32 17.57 -5.76
C ILE A 240 18.54 18.50 -5.91
N TYR A 241 18.41 19.76 -5.48
CA TYR A 241 19.55 20.68 -5.51
C TYR A 241 20.69 20.23 -4.60
N SER A 242 20.37 19.81 -3.37
CA SER A 242 21.40 19.39 -2.40
C SER A 242 22.10 18.08 -2.82
N SER A 243 21.38 17.16 -3.44
CA SER A 243 21.89 15.82 -3.79
C SER A 243 22.63 15.80 -5.13
N TYR A 244 22.19 16.62 -6.08
CA TYR A 244 22.65 16.53 -7.49
C TYR A 244 23.17 17.85 -8.04
N SER A 245 23.07 18.96 -7.30
CA SER A 245 23.41 20.33 -7.78
C SER A 245 22.64 20.76 -9.04
N ILE A 246 21.44 20.18 -9.22
CA ILE A 246 20.57 20.51 -10.36
C ILE A 246 19.62 21.64 -9.94
N PRO A 247 19.54 22.76 -10.65
CA PRO A 247 18.60 23.84 -10.40
C PRO A 247 17.17 23.39 -10.79
N TRP A 248 16.50 22.75 -9.82
CA TRP A 248 15.17 22.18 -10.04
C TRP A 248 14.08 23.25 -10.03
N THR A 249 13.21 23.26 -11.03
CA THR A 249 12.10 24.20 -11.12
C THR A 249 10.92 23.74 -10.28
N ARG A 250 10.49 24.57 -9.33
CA ARG A 250 9.22 24.45 -8.65
C ARG A 250 8.17 25.21 -9.44
N ARG A 251 7.29 24.49 -10.14
CA ARG A 251 6.22 25.08 -10.97
C ARG A 251 5.12 25.68 -10.08
N SER A 252 4.31 26.57 -10.64
CA SER A 252 3.12 27.11 -9.97
C SER A 252 2.10 26.00 -9.72
N MET A 253 1.59 25.94 -8.50
CA MET A 253 0.59 24.92 -8.13
C MET A 253 -0.75 25.13 -8.83
N TRP A 254 -1.45 24.04 -9.10
CA TRP A 254 -2.78 24.06 -9.72
C TRP A 254 -3.89 23.64 -8.75
N ASN A 255 -4.89 24.48 -8.62
CA ASN A 255 -6.16 24.07 -8.01
C ASN A 255 -7.03 23.43 -9.10
N ARG A 256 -7.11 22.10 -9.12
CA ARG A 256 -7.83 21.32 -10.13
C ARG A 256 -8.58 20.14 -9.53
N ASN A 257 -9.82 19.97 -9.96
CA ASN A 257 -10.75 18.98 -9.46
C ASN A 257 -10.54 17.61 -10.18
N TYR A 258 -9.42 16.95 -9.92
CA TYR A 258 -9.19 15.56 -10.35
C TYR A 258 -9.68 14.55 -9.31
N SER A 259 -9.92 13.30 -9.71
CA SER A 259 -10.37 12.25 -8.78
C SER A 259 -9.42 12.06 -7.61
N GLU A 260 -8.13 12.04 -7.85
CA GLU A 260 -7.09 11.84 -6.83
C GLU A 260 -6.85 13.04 -5.90
N THR A 261 -7.39 14.23 -6.25
CA THR A 261 -7.34 15.41 -5.38
C THR A 261 -8.65 15.70 -4.64
N ARG A 262 -9.81 15.22 -5.15
CA ARG A 262 -11.12 15.50 -4.54
C ARG A 262 -11.69 14.35 -3.74
N LEU A 263 -11.50 13.07 -4.22
CA LEU A 263 -12.16 11.90 -3.64
C LEU A 263 -11.51 11.38 -2.35
N PRO A 264 -10.18 11.43 -2.16
CA PRO A 264 -9.60 11.03 -0.88
C PRO A 264 -10.19 11.83 0.28
N ALA A 265 -10.52 11.11 1.35
CA ALA A 265 -11.10 11.70 2.57
C ALA A 265 -10.07 12.43 3.44
N THR A 266 -8.79 12.33 3.11
CA THR A 266 -7.65 12.94 3.77
C THR A 266 -7.06 14.06 2.92
N PRO A 267 -6.20 14.95 3.47
CA PRO A 267 -5.40 15.87 2.67
C PRO A 267 -4.66 15.12 1.55
N SER A 268 -4.84 15.57 0.31
CA SER A 268 -4.36 14.84 -0.87
C SER A 268 -3.83 15.77 -1.94
N THR A 269 -2.76 15.34 -2.61
CA THR A 269 -2.16 16.07 -3.72
C THR A 269 -1.65 15.11 -4.79
N ILE A 270 -1.61 15.59 -6.04
CA ILE A 270 -0.84 14.96 -7.12
C ILE A 270 0.47 15.74 -7.26
N ILE A 271 1.57 15.03 -7.35
CA ILE A 271 2.87 15.58 -7.73
C ILE A 271 3.25 15.05 -9.10
N GLU A 272 3.24 15.92 -10.07
CA GLU A 272 3.83 15.67 -11.39
C GLU A 272 5.34 15.92 -11.28
N LEU A 273 6.12 14.83 -11.19
CA LEU A 273 7.56 14.98 -10.90
C LEU A 273 8.32 15.53 -12.07
N LEU A 274 8.10 14.96 -13.26
CA LEU A 274 8.68 15.32 -14.55
C LEU A 274 7.68 15.02 -15.66
N SER A 275 8.03 15.37 -16.91
CA SER A 275 7.33 14.90 -18.09
C SER A 275 7.79 13.50 -18.50
N HIS A 276 6.90 12.74 -19.15
CA HIS A 276 7.18 11.44 -19.75
C HIS A 276 7.31 11.49 -21.28
N GLN A 277 7.51 12.67 -21.88
CA GLN A 277 7.75 12.84 -23.32
C GLN A 277 9.23 12.99 -23.61
#